data_14676d762c715512d7fa630a7fb62c7d
#
_entry.id   14676d762c715512d7fa630a7fb62c7d
#
_cell.length_a   1.000
_cell.length_b   1.000
_cell.length_c   1.000
_cell.angle_alpha   90.00
_cell.angle_beta   90.00
_cell.angle_gamma   90.00
#
_symmetry.space_group_name_H-M   'P 1'
#
loop_
_entity.id
_entity.type
_entity.pdbx_description
1 polymer ?
#
loop_
_entity_poly.entity_id
_entity_poly.type
_entity_poly.pdbx_seq_one_letter_code
_entity_poly.pdbx_strand_id
1 'polypeptide(L)'
;MENSVTKREKISYGLYFMGQNVFYGLVGYMTTYFTDIGITAALVAIVALITKVWDAINDPIFGMIMDKVNFKKGKFLPWLQISVIAIPVATILLFTIPTGIPMMAKIIWATLAYMLWDTAYTLCDVPIFGIVTTMTIDQKERVSLNSIGRLFAIFAGIVTGIALPLVRQRLGGWSTTVIVLSLLSCVMMIPICLFARERVIEKERVQNDGAEESYTLRDMVECLRKNKYLLLFFAAPLISSLLNVGANWGLYVARYCLGGEEAASYVSMAVIIPTLIGAVMAVELCKKYDKFKVFYISYIFALLLGIVRFIAGYENMMVYVILNALGGIPLGIAVILQYQFTPDCYEYGQYKTGLKMRGVTFAAQTFFTKLSGAIATAVSVFALTIIGFREGEGVVQAAGFADKLWTFSCLGSIIGGICTLLILRLYKLNDHDVQLMAKCNNGEISREEAESQMINQY
;
A
#
# COMPACT_ATOMS: atom_id res chain seq x y z
N MET A 1 33.68 15.23 10.24
CA MET A 1 33.30 14.58 8.96
C MET A 1 32.90 13.10 9.09
N GLU A 2 32.97 12.50 10.29
CA GLU A 2 32.64 11.08 10.53
C GLU A 2 31.15 10.78 10.72
N ASN A 3 30.30 11.81 10.78
CA ASN A 3 28.86 11.63 11.07
C ASN A 3 27.93 11.67 9.84
N SER A 4 28.45 11.87 8.63
CA SER A 4 27.60 11.89 7.43
C SER A 4 27.40 10.50 6.84
N VAL A 5 26.18 10.24 6.35
CA VAL A 5 25.81 8.96 5.70
C VAL A 5 26.52 8.86 4.35
N THR A 6 27.35 7.84 4.18
CA THR A 6 28.11 7.60 2.95
C THR A 6 27.23 7.21 1.77
N LYS A 7 27.71 7.41 0.53
CA LYS A 7 27.01 6.98 -0.67
C LYS A 7 26.73 5.46 -0.66
N ARG A 8 27.68 4.66 -0.13
CA ARG A 8 27.50 3.19 -0.02
C ARG A 8 26.35 2.83 0.91
N GLU A 9 26.24 3.51 2.03
CA GLU A 9 25.13 3.30 2.97
C GLU A 9 23.79 3.70 2.35
N LYS A 10 23.71 4.83 1.64
CA LYS A 10 22.49 5.28 0.95
C LYS A 10 22.05 4.27 -0.12
N ILE A 11 22.99 3.74 -0.91
CA ILE A 11 22.69 2.73 -1.92
C ILE A 11 22.28 1.40 -1.25
N SER A 12 22.95 0.97 -0.20
CA SER A 12 22.62 -0.25 0.53
C SER A 12 21.22 -0.18 1.15
N TYR A 13 20.83 0.97 1.68
CA TYR A 13 19.49 1.24 2.18
C TYR A 13 18.44 1.14 1.05
N GLY A 14 18.71 1.76 -0.10
CA GLY A 14 17.83 1.67 -1.27
C GLY A 14 17.68 0.24 -1.79
N LEU A 15 18.79 -0.50 -1.92
CA LEU A 15 18.77 -1.90 -2.37
C LEU A 15 17.97 -2.81 -1.42
N TYR A 16 18.14 -2.61 -0.11
CA TYR A 16 17.33 -3.33 0.88
C TYR A 16 15.85 -3.03 0.70
N PHE A 17 15.50 -1.75 0.57
CA PHE A 17 14.12 -1.31 0.33
C PHE A 17 13.54 -1.93 -0.95
N MET A 18 14.35 -2.03 -2.02
CA MET A 18 13.94 -2.72 -3.25
C MET A 18 13.66 -4.20 -3.01
N GLY A 19 14.60 -4.93 -2.41
CA GLY A 19 14.43 -6.36 -2.13
C GLY A 19 13.20 -6.64 -1.26
N GLN A 20 13.00 -5.88 -0.17
CA GLN A 20 11.84 -5.97 0.68
C GLN A 20 10.53 -5.76 -0.11
N ASN A 21 10.47 -4.73 -0.96
CA ASN A 21 9.26 -4.43 -1.72
C ASN A 21 9.02 -5.40 -2.88
N VAL A 22 10.04 -6.11 -3.39
CA VAL A 22 9.83 -7.24 -4.31
C VAL A 22 9.07 -8.35 -3.58
N PHE A 23 9.44 -8.71 -2.34
CA PHE A 23 8.69 -9.70 -1.56
C PHE A 23 7.23 -9.28 -1.32
N TYR A 24 7.00 -8.02 -1.00
CA TYR A 24 5.65 -7.48 -0.87
C TYR A 24 4.84 -7.59 -2.17
N GLY A 25 5.47 -7.26 -3.30
CA GLY A 25 4.86 -7.39 -4.62
C GLY A 25 4.56 -8.84 -5.01
N LEU A 26 5.43 -9.80 -4.65
CA LEU A 26 5.18 -11.24 -4.87
C LEU A 26 3.93 -11.70 -4.11
N VAL A 27 3.77 -11.31 -2.86
CA VAL A 27 2.60 -11.66 -2.04
C VAL A 27 1.32 -11.03 -2.58
N GLY A 28 1.41 -9.92 -3.32
CA GLY A 28 0.28 -9.37 -4.06
C GLY A 28 -0.39 -10.37 -5.02
N TYR A 29 0.33 -11.39 -5.47
CA TYR A 29 -0.18 -12.48 -6.32
C TYR A 29 -0.62 -13.74 -5.55
N MET A 30 -0.57 -13.72 -4.21
CA MET A 30 -0.89 -14.88 -3.37
C MET A 30 -2.29 -15.44 -3.64
N THR A 31 -3.29 -14.57 -3.82
CA THR A 31 -4.67 -14.99 -4.08
C THR A 31 -4.79 -15.77 -5.40
N THR A 32 -4.09 -15.31 -6.43
CA THR A 32 -4.06 -16.01 -7.72
C THR A 32 -3.32 -17.35 -7.60
N TYR A 33 -2.18 -17.38 -6.89
CA TYR A 33 -1.47 -18.62 -6.63
C TYR A 33 -2.36 -19.65 -5.90
N PHE A 34 -3.08 -19.25 -4.86
CA PHE A 34 -3.93 -20.16 -4.10
C PHE A 34 -5.07 -20.71 -4.95
N THR A 35 -5.69 -19.90 -5.82
CA THR A 35 -6.71 -20.40 -6.74
C THR A 35 -6.12 -21.32 -7.82
N ASP A 36 -4.90 -21.05 -8.28
CA ASP A 36 -4.21 -21.87 -9.28
C ASP A 36 -3.86 -23.27 -8.73
N ILE A 37 -3.49 -23.40 -7.45
CA ILE A 37 -3.28 -24.71 -6.80
C ILE A 37 -4.58 -25.40 -6.37
N GLY A 38 -5.75 -24.83 -6.75
CA GLY A 38 -7.07 -25.42 -6.56
C GLY A 38 -7.72 -25.14 -5.21
N ILE A 39 -7.25 -24.15 -4.41
CA ILE A 39 -8.00 -23.69 -3.24
C ILE A 39 -9.17 -22.84 -3.73
N THR A 40 -10.40 -23.17 -3.27
CA THR A 40 -11.59 -22.43 -3.72
C THR A 40 -11.52 -20.96 -3.35
N ALA A 41 -12.02 -20.09 -4.23
CA ALA A 41 -11.96 -18.64 -4.02
C ALA A 41 -12.61 -18.21 -2.68
N ALA A 42 -13.70 -18.88 -2.27
CA ALA A 42 -14.32 -18.64 -0.97
C ALA A 42 -13.36 -18.92 0.21
N LEU A 43 -12.60 -20.03 0.16
CA LEU A 43 -11.62 -20.38 1.19
C LEU A 43 -10.41 -19.45 1.15
N VAL A 44 -9.97 -19.02 -0.02
CA VAL A 44 -8.91 -18.01 -0.16
C VAL A 44 -9.33 -16.68 0.50
N ALA A 45 -10.60 -16.28 0.33
CA ALA A 45 -11.13 -15.08 1.00
C ALA A 45 -11.10 -15.21 2.54
N ILE A 46 -11.44 -16.40 3.08
CA ILE A 46 -11.36 -16.67 4.51
C ILE A 46 -9.92 -16.63 5.00
N VAL A 47 -8.98 -17.27 4.29
CA VAL A 47 -7.54 -17.20 4.60
C VAL A 47 -7.08 -15.75 4.62
N ALA A 48 -7.45 -14.94 3.62
CA ALA A 48 -7.10 -13.53 3.54
C ALA A 48 -7.64 -12.72 4.74
N LEU A 49 -8.84 -13.01 5.22
CA LEU A 49 -9.41 -12.36 6.41
C LEU A 49 -8.67 -12.76 7.70
N ILE A 50 -8.42 -14.06 7.91
CA ILE A 50 -7.70 -14.56 9.09
C ILE A 50 -6.31 -13.94 9.17
N THR A 51 -5.60 -13.90 8.03
CA THR A 51 -4.24 -13.36 7.97
C THR A 51 -4.21 -11.85 8.22
N LYS A 52 -5.26 -11.10 7.84
CA LYS A 52 -5.35 -9.67 8.16
C LYS A 52 -5.67 -9.39 9.63
N VAL A 53 -6.39 -10.27 10.29
CA VAL A 53 -6.53 -10.20 11.76
C VAL A 53 -5.18 -10.45 12.43
N TRP A 54 -4.39 -11.40 11.91
CA TRP A 54 -3.03 -11.64 12.38
C TRP A 54 -2.12 -10.43 12.20
N ASP A 55 -2.09 -9.80 11.02
CA ASP A 55 -1.34 -8.57 10.72
C ASP A 55 -1.64 -7.45 11.74
N ALA A 56 -2.91 -7.25 12.07
CA ALA A 56 -3.33 -6.26 13.06
C ALA A 56 -2.84 -6.56 14.50
N ILE A 57 -2.62 -7.82 14.84
CA ILE A 57 -2.14 -8.27 16.16
C ILE A 57 -0.60 -8.32 16.20
N ASN A 58 0.01 -8.77 15.12
CA ASN A 58 1.44 -9.00 14.97
C ASN A 58 2.27 -7.71 15.12
N ASP A 59 1.85 -6.63 14.45
CA ASP A 59 2.58 -5.36 14.46
C ASP A 59 2.77 -4.77 15.88
N PRO A 60 1.72 -4.64 16.74
CA PRO A 60 1.89 -4.18 18.10
C PRO A 60 2.77 -5.10 18.95
N ILE A 61 2.62 -6.43 18.80
CA ILE A 61 3.43 -7.39 19.54
C ILE A 61 4.91 -7.23 19.16
N PHE A 62 5.19 -7.11 17.87
CA PHE A 62 6.55 -6.94 17.38
C PHE A 62 7.16 -5.61 17.81
N GLY A 63 6.40 -4.51 17.78
CA GLY A 63 6.81 -3.22 18.31
C GLY A 63 7.26 -3.33 19.77
N MET A 64 6.46 -3.98 20.62
CA MET A 64 6.82 -4.21 22.03
C MET A 64 8.07 -5.11 22.22
N ILE A 65 8.26 -6.11 21.34
CA ILE A 65 9.45 -6.96 21.38
C ILE A 65 10.69 -6.16 21.01
N MET A 66 10.61 -5.35 19.92
CA MET A 66 11.73 -4.51 19.48
C MET A 66 12.15 -3.47 20.51
N ASP A 67 11.20 -2.94 21.28
CA ASP A 67 11.51 -1.97 22.32
C ASP A 67 12.21 -2.60 23.53
N LYS A 68 11.92 -3.88 23.82
CA LYS A 68 12.52 -4.60 24.95
C LYS A 68 13.86 -5.26 24.64
N VAL A 69 14.09 -5.61 23.36
CA VAL A 69 15.30 -6.36 22.96
C VAL A 69 16.41 -5.39 22.59
N ASN A 70 17.50 -5.43 23.33
CA ASN A 70 18.70 -4.65 23.09
C ASN A 70 19.83 -5.54 22.57
N PHE A 71 20.18 -5.37 21.28
CA PHE A 71 21.32 -6.04 20.69
C PHE A 71 22.62 -5.25 20.90
N LYS A 72 23.74 -5.93 21.04
CA LYS A 72 25.07 -5.29 21.16
C LYS A 72 25.51 -4.53 19.88
N LYS A 73 24.92 -4.84 18.72
CA LYS A 73 25.31 -4.28 17.42
C LYS A 73 24.41 -3.16 16.90
N GLY A 74 23.50 -2.64 17.72
CA GLY A 74 22.53 -1.62 17.35
C GLY A 74 21.10 -2.01 17.67
N LYS A 75 20.15 -1.09 17.51
CA LYS A 75 18.71 -1.31 17.81
C LYS A 75 17.97 -1.95 16.64
N PHE A 76 18.18 -1.48 15.41
CA PHE A 76 17.41 -1.85 14.22
C PHE A 76 18.18 -2.77 13.26
N LEU A 77 19.47 -2.58 13.11
CA LEU A 77 20.29 -3.33 12.15
C LEU A 77 20.24 -4.85 12.37
N PRO A 78 20.28 -5.40 13.59
CA PRO A 78 20.18 -6.84 13.79
C PRO A 78 18.86 -7.45 13.31
N TRP A 79 17.75 -6.74 13.46
CA TRP A 79 16.46 -7.18 12.94
C TRP A 79 16.46 -7.25 11.40
N LEU A 80 17.06 -6.23 10.74
CA LEU A 80 17.24 -6.23 9.29
C LEU A 80 18.14 -7.39 8.83
N GLN A 81 19.17 -7.76 9.60
CA GLN A 81 20.02 -8.92 9.31
C GLN A 81 19.26 -10.24 9.39
N ILE A 82 18.40 -10.42 10.41
CA ILE A 82 17.56 -11.61 10.56
C ILE A 82 16.56 -11.69 9.40
N SER A 83 15.96 -10.59 9.03
CA SER A 83 14.93 -10.55 7.97
C SER A 83 15.47 -10.89 6.58
N VAL A 84 16.76 -10.64 6.30
CA VAL A 84 17.41 -11.05 5.02
C VAL A 84 17.26 -12.54 4.76
N ILE A 85 17.20 -13.37 5.80
CA ILE A 85 17.01 -14.82 5.69
C ILE A 85 15.53 -15.19 5.91
N ALA A 86 14.89 -14.57 6.90
CA ALA A 86 13.53 -14.93 7.31
C ALA A 86 12.49 -14.70 6.21
N ILE A 87 12.54 -13.56 5.51
CA ILE A 87 11.55 -13.21 4.47
C ILE A 87 11.66 -14.14 3.24
N PRO A 88 12.84 -14.36 2.64
CA PRO A 88 12.94 -15.30 1.52
C PRO A 88 12.44 -16.69 1.86
N VAL A 89 12.81 -17.21 3.04
CA VAL A 89 12.39 -18.55 3.50
C VAL A 89 10.86 -18.60 3.64
N ALA A 90 10.26 -17.62 4.30
CA ALA A 90 8.81 -17.55 4.47
C ALA A 90 8.08 -17.37 3.14
N THR A 91 8.61 -16.57 2.20
CA THR A 91 8.03 -16.38 0.87
C THR A 91 8.08 -17.67 0.06
N ILE A 92 9.22 -18.40 0.06
CA ILE A 92 9.35 -19.68 -0.63
C ILE A 92 8.36 -20.68 -0.03
N LEU A 93 8.26 -20.77 1.30
CA LEU A 93 7.33 -21.66 1.97
C LEU A 93 5.87 -21.36 1.60
N LEU A 94 5.52 -20.09 1.44
CA LEU A 94 4.17 -19.65 1.06
C LEU A 94 3.81 -20.08 -0.38
N PHE A 95 4.77 -20.06 -1.31
CA PHE A 95 4.54 -20.37 -2.73
C PHE A 95 4.99 -21.78 -3.16
N THR A 96 5.25 -22.68 -2.21
CA THR A 96 5.63 -24.07 -2.48
C THR A 96 4.69 -25.09 -1.85
N ILE A 97 3.40 -24.74 -1.75
CA ILE A 97 2.37 -25.65 -1.21
C ILE A 97 2.21 -26.84 -2.17
N PRO A 98 2.36 -28.10 -1.71
CA PRO A 98 2.20 -29.27 -2.56
C PRO A 98 0.77 -29.39 -3.10
N THR A 99 0.59 -29.62 -4.38
CA THR A 99 -0.73 -29.73 -5.02
C THR A 99 -1.46 -31.00 -4.67
N GLY A 100 -0.75 -32.08 -4.35
CA GLY A 100 -1.31 -33.41 -4.08
C GLY A 100 -1.85 -33.63 -2.66
N ILE A 101 -1.76 -32.65 -1.75
CA ILE A 101 -2.28 -32.80 -0.38
C ILE A 101 -3.78 -32.48 -0.28
N PRO A 102 -4.48 -32.99 0.76
CA PRO A 102 -5.91 -32.69 0.98
C PRO A 102 -6.18 -31.19 1.11
N MET A 103 -7.38 -30.73 0.72
CA MET A 103 -7.79 -29.32 0.73
C MET A 103 -7.56 -28.66 2.10
N MET A 104 -7.96 -29.34 3.18
CA MET A 104 -7.77 -28.83 4.54
C MET A 104 -6.28 -28.59 4.88
N ALA A 105 -5.39 -29.49 4.44
CA ALA A 105 -3.95 -29.33 4.65
C ALA A 105 -3.40 -28.12 3.84
N LYS A 106 -3.89 -27.89 2.60
CA LYS A 106 -3.53 -26.71 1.81
C LYS A 106 -3.93 -25.41 2.53
N ILE A 107 -5.14 -25.35 3.10
CA ILE A 107 -5.66 -24.17 3.80
C ILE A 107 -4.82 -23.89 5.06
N ILE A 108 -4.55 -24.92 5.86
CA ILE A 108 -3.73 -24.80 7.07
C ILE A 108 -2.33 -24.32 6.69
N TRP A 109 -1.71 -24.94 5.68
CA TRP A 109 -0.40 -24.51 5.20
C TRP A 109 -0.41 -23.06 4.72
N ALA A 110 -1.36 -22.69 3.85
CA ALA A 110 -1.51 -21.34 3.33
C ALA A 110 -1.63 -20.30 4.46
N THR A 111 -2.48 -20.58 5.45
CA THR A 111 -2.70 -19.70 6.59
C THR A 111 -1.44 -19.55 7.43
N LEU A 112 -0.82 -20.65 7.84
CA LEU A 112 0.38 -20.63 8.69
C LEU A 112 1.58 -20.03 7.95
N ALA A 113 1.78 -20.36 6.68
CA ALA A 113 2.87 -19.82 5.86
C ALA A 113 2.71 -18.30 5.65
N TYR A 114 1.48 -17.80 5.47
CA TYR A 114 1.25 -16.37 5.38
C TYR A 114 1.47 -15.68 6.72
N MET A 115 0.98 -16.23 7.83
CA MET A 115 1.23 -15.68 9.17
C MET A 115 2.74 -15.60 9.47
N LEU A 116 3.49 -16.64 9.08
CA LEU A 116 4.96 -16.64 9.19
C LEU A 116 5.59 -15.57 8.30
N TRP A 117 5.10 -15.43 7.07
CA TRP A 117 5.57 -14.43 6.12
C TRP A 117 5.33 -13.01 6.65
N ASP A 118 4.13 -12.74 7.15
CA ASP A 118 3.74 -11.45 7.70
C ASP A 118 4.62 -11.09 8.91
N THR A 119 4.83 -12.05 9.82
CA THR A 119 5.76 -11.89 10.95
C THR A 119 7.19 -11.61 10.50
N ALA A 120 7.69 -12.34 9.48
CA ALA A 120 9.00 -12.10 8.91
C ALA A 120 9.09 -10.73 8.21
N TYR A 121 8.00 -10.28 7.61
CA TYR A 121 7.91 -8.95 6.98
C TYR A 121 7.94 -7.83 8.00
N THR A 122 7.25 -7.96 9.13
CA THR A 122 7.29 -7.00 10.24
C THR A 122 8.70 -6.85 10.81
N LEU A 123 9.52 -7.92 10.81
CA LEU A 123 10.95 -7.87 11.18
C LEU A 123 11.79 -6.92 10.33
N CYS A 124 11.35 -6.57 9.13
CA CYS A 124 12.04 -5.61 8.28
C CYS A 124 11.29 -4.28 8.15
N ASP A 125 9.97 -4.29 8.10
CA ASP A 125 9.19 -3.09 7.77
C ASP A 125 9.31 -2.00 8.85
N VAL A 126 9.22 -2.36 10.12
CA VAL A 126 9.40 -1.40 11.20
C VAL A 126 10.87 -0.96 11.34
N PRO A 127 11.88 -1.86 11.39
CA PRO A 127 13.27 -1.45 11.56
C PRO A 127 13.84 -0.66 10.38
N ILE A 128 13.39 -0.87 9.15
CA ILE A 128 13.95 -0.13 7.99
C ILE A 128 13.62 1.36 8.04
N PHE A 129 12.47 1.74 8.59
CA PHE A 129 12.16 3.15 8.84
C PHE A 129 12.88 3.66 10.10
N GLY A 130 13.01 2.82 11.13
CA GLY A 130 13.69 3.14 12.38
C GLY A 130 15.18 3.39 12.22
N ILE A 131 15.88 2.60 11.39
CA ILE A 131 17.32 2.70 11.20
C ILE A 131 17.77 4.08 10.68
N VAL A 132 16.91 4.77 9.90
CA VAL A 132 17.21 6.13 9.40
C VAL A 132 17.48 7.09 10.56
N THR A 133 16.77 6.93 11.68
CA THR A 133 16.92 7.80 12.86
C THR A 133 18.19 7.50 13.66
N THR A 134 18.75 6.29 13.55
CA THR A 134 20.00 5.88 14.21
C THR A 134 21.22 5.99 13.29
N MET A 135 21.05 6.09 11.98
CA MET A 135 22.14 6.34 11.03
C MET A 135 22.62 7.78 11.05
N THR A 136 21.72 8.76 11.25
CA THR A 136 22.05 10.20 11.23
C THR A 136 21.08 11.03 12.06
N ILE A 137 21.61 12.13 12.64
CA ILE A 137 20.82 13.17 13.32
C ILE A 137 20.33 14.23 12.30
N ASP A 138 21.04 14.39 11.17
CA ASP A 138 20.73 15.41 10.16
C ASP A 138 19.41 15.10 9.44
N GLN A 139 18.46 16.02 9.59
CA GLN A 139 17.14 15.91 8.98
C GLN A 139 17.15 15.85 7.46
N LYS A 140 18.12 16.56 6.80
CA LYS A 140 18.27 16.53 5.34
C LYS A 140 18.73 15.15 4.85
N GLU A 141 19.63 14.52 5.60
CA GLU A 141 20.08 13.17 5.29
C GLU A 141 18.96 12.13 5.51
N ARG A 142 18.16 12.26 6.58
CA ARG A 142 16.98 11.42 6.83
C ARG A 142 15.99 11.51 5.68
N VAL A 143 15.67 12.73 5.22
CA VAL A 143 14.80 12.95 4.04
C VAL A 143 15.40 12.31 2.79
N SER A 144 16.72 12.47 2.57
CA SER A 144 17.41 11.85 1.43
C SER A 144 17.33 10.33 1.45
N LEU A 145 17.55 9.67 2.60
CA LEU A 145 17.44 8.23 2.77
C LEU A 145 16.02 7.74 2.46
N ASN A 146 15.02 8.37 3.08
CA ASN A 146 13.62 8.01 2.84
C ASN A 146 13.20 8.18 1.38
N SER A 147 13.69 9.24 0.71
CA SER A 147 13.44 9.47 -0.72
C SER A 147 14.06 8.38 -1.59
N ILE A 148 15.31 8.01 -1.30
CA ILE A 148 15.99 6.90 -1.98
C ILE A 148 15.21 5.60 -1.77
N GLY A 149 14.84 5.26 -0.54
CA GLY A 149 14.04 4.07 -0.25
C GLY A 149 12.74 4.03 -1.07
N ARG A 150 11.98 5.14 -1.12
CA ARG A 150 10.74 5.22 -1.91
C ARG A 150 10.96 5.05 -3.41
N LEU A 151 12.03 5.63 -3.96
CA LEU A 151 12.39 5.43 -5.37
C LEU A 151 12.67 3.95 -5.66
N PHE A 152 13.45 3.28 -4.82
CA PHE A 152 13.75 1.87 -4.98
C PHE A 152 12.51 0.97 -4.76
N ALA A 153 11.56 1.35 -3.90
CA ALA A 153 10.28 0.66 -3.76
C ALA A 153 9.43 0.74 -5.03
N ILE A 154 9.43 1.89 -5.71
CA ILE A 154 8.76 2.04 -7.02
C ILE A 154 9.38 1.09 -8.04
N PHE A 155 10.71 1.02 -8.10
CA PHE A 155 11.40 0.06 -8.99
C PHE A 155 11.05 -1.39 -8.66
N ALA A 156 10.91 -1.74 -7.39
CA ALA A 156 10.48 -3.07 -6.99
C ALA A 156 9.07 -3.41 -7.51
N GLY A 157 8.13 -2.46 -7.40
CA GLY A 157 6.78 -2.61 -7.96
C GLY A 157 6.78 -2.82 -9.48
N ILE A 158 7.67 -2.11 -10.19
CA ILE A 158 7.88 -2.30 -11.63
C ILE A 158 8.40 -3.70 -11.92
N VAL A 159 9.42 -4.15 -11.19
CA VAL A 159 10.02 -5.48 -11.36
C VAL A 159 8.99 -6.57 -11.12
N THR A 160 8.23 -6.52 -10.03
CA THR A 160 7.21 -7.54 -9.73
C THR A 160 6.03 -7.50 -10.70
N GLY A 161 5.53 -6.30 -11.05
CA GLY A 161 4.42 -6.15 -11.98
C GLY A 161 4.75 -6.58 -13.41
N ILE A 162 6.01 -6.50 -13.81
CA ILE A 162 6.48 -6.88 -15.16
C ILE A 162 7.10 -8.28 -15.17
N ALA A 163 8.08 -8.52 -14.29
CA ALA A 163 8.87 -9.74 -14.37
C ALA A 163 8.05 -11.00 -14.05
N LEU A 164 7.19 -10.94 -13.02
CA LEU A 164 6.47 -12.14 -12.59
C LEU A 164 5.53 -12.68 -13.69
N PRO A 165 4.62 -11.90 -14.31
CA PRO A 165 3.76 -12.44 -15.37
C PRO A 165 4.51 -12.88 -16.63
N LEU A 166 5.64 -12.20 -16.98
CA LEU A 166 6.45 -12.55 -18.15
C LEU A 166 7.25 -13.83 -17.97
N VAL A 167 7.82 -14.05 -16.78
CA VAL A 167 8.78 -15.14 -16.57
C VAL A 167 8.16 -16.38 -15.94
N ARG A 168 6.96 -16.25 -15.32
CA ARG A 168 6.31 -17.36 -14.61
C ARG A 168 6.13 -18.59 -15.49
N GLN A 169 5.59 -18.43 -16.68
CA GLN A 169 5.37 -19.55 -17.59
C GLN A 169 6.68 -20.13 -18.11
N ARG A 170 7.69 -19.28 -18.37
CA ARG A 170 9.01 -19.70 -18.87
C ARG A 170 9.85 -20.44 -17.83
N LEU A 171 9.68 -20.10 -16.55
CA LEU A 171 10.41 -20.71 -15.44
C LEU A 171 9.70 -21.96 -14.84
N GLY A 172 8.60 -22.42 -15.44
CA GLY A 172 7.91 -23.63 -15.00
C GLY A 172 6.93 -23.43 -13.85
N GLY A 173 6.35 -22.23 -13.72
CA GLY A 173 5.25 -21.96 -12.79
C GLY A 173 5.61 -21.11 -11.57
N TRP A 174 4.73 -21.12 -10.58
CA TRP A 174 4.80 -20.24 -9.41
C TRP A 174 6.04 -20.47 -8.55
N SER A 175 6.26 -21.70 -8.10
CA SER A 175 7.31 -22.02 -7.12
C SER A 175 8.69 -21.65 -7.64
N THR A 176 9.03 -22.04 -8.87
CA THR A 176 10.34 -21.75 -9.46
C THR A 176 10.56 -20.25 -9.63
N THR A 177 9.55 -19.53 -10.11
CA THR A 177 9.63 -18.07 -10.30
C THR A 177 9.84 -17.35 -8.98
N VAL A 178 9.08 -17.74 -7.94
CA VAL A 178 9.20 -17.12 -6.62
C VAL A 178 10.55 -17.44 -5.98
N ILE A 179 11.06 -18.66 -6.11
CA ILE A 179 12.40 -19.02 -5.62
C ILE A 179 13.47 -18.13 -6.27
N VAL A 180 13.45 -17.99 -7.60
CA VAL A 180 14.45 -17.18 -8.33
C VAL A 180 14.36 -15.70 -7.90
N LEU A 181 13.17 -15.12 -7.88
CA LEU A 181 12.98 -13.72 -7.46
C LEU A 181 13.32 -13.52 -5.98
N SER A 182 13.03 -14.50 -5.12
CA SER A 182 13.38 -14.45 -3.70
C SER A 182 14.88 -14.46 -3.47
N LEU A 183 15.62 -15.31 -4.19
CA LEU A 183 17.07 -15.34 -4.12
C LEU A 183 17.70 -14.03 -4.61
N LEU A 184 17.21 -13.50 -5.72
CA LEU A 184 17.67 -12.20 -6.25
C LEU A 184 17.41 -11.08 -5.24
N SER A 185 16.21 -11.02 -4.65
CA SER A 185 15.84 -10.03 -3.64
C SER A 185 16.67 -10.16 -2.37
N CYS A 186 16.97 -11.40 -1.94
CA CYS A 186 17.87 -11.65 -0.82
C CYS A 186 19.25 -11.03 -1.06
N VAL A 187 19.83 -11.26 -2.26
CA VAL A 187 21.12 -10.67 -2.65
C VAL A 187 21.08 -9.14 -2.60
N MET A 188 19.96 -8.52 -3.02
CA MET A 188 19.78 -7.07 -2.94
C MET A 188 19.72 -6.54 -1.50
N MET A 189 19.24 -7.36 -0.54
CA MET A 189 19.15 -6.96 0.86
C MET A 189 20.48 -7.11 1.63
N ILE A 190 21.41 -7.97 1.21
CA ILE A 190 22.68 -8.21 1.90
C ILE A 190 23.53 -6.93 2.13
N PRO A 191 23.66 -5.98 1.18
CA PRO A 191 24.54 -4.84 1.35
C PRO A 191 24.29 -3.99 2.60
N ILE A 192 23.03 -3.91 3.08
CA ILE A 192 22.72 -3.16 4.32
C ILE A 192 23.41 -3.77 5.53
N CYS A 193 23.51 -5.11 5.57
CA CYS A 193 24.16 -5.84 6.65
C CYS A 193 25.68 -5.57 6.73
N LEU A 194 26.28 -5.20 5.57
CA LEU A 194 27.73 -4.97 5.44
C LEU A 194 28.12 -3.49 5.62
N PHE A 195 27.28 -2.60 5.15
CA PHE A 195 27.65 -1.18 5.03
C PHE A 195 26.89 -0.26 6.00
N ALA A 196 25.66 -0.57 6.41
CA ALA A 196 24.91 0.30 7.30
C ALA A 196 25.51 0.29 8.72
N ARG A 197 25.54 1.48 9.33
CA ARG A 197 26.04 1.68 10.70
C ARG A 197 25.06 2.56 11.48
N GLU A 198 24.67 2.10 12.65
CA GLU A 198 23.95 2.91 13.62
C GLU A 198 24.96 3.74 14.43
N ARG A 199 24.87 5.08 14.33
CA ARG A 199 25.81 6.04 14.95
C ARG A 199 25.20 6.78 16.13
N VAL A 200 23.87 6.91 16.14
CA VAL A 200 23.15 7.71 17.14
C VAL A 200 22.77 6.83 18.32
N ILE A 201 23.24 7.19 19.50
CA ILE A 201 22.92 6.50 20.75
C ILE A 201 21.52 6.91 21.23
N GLU A 202 20.76 5.97 21.78
CA GLU A 202 19.35 6.13 22.15
C GLU A 202 19.09 7.33 23.11
N LYS A 203 20.07 7.70 23.95
CA LYS A 203 19.97 8.87 24.85
C LYS A 203 19.85 10.22 24.12
N GLU A 204 20.46 10.36 22.95
CA GLU A 204 20.36 11.56 22.13
C GLU A 204 19.05 11.61 21.34
N ARG A 205 18.44 10.45 21.09
CA ARG A 205 17.18 10.30 20.39
C ARG A 205 15.99 10.77 21.22
N VAL A 206 15.93 10.39 22.50
CA VAL A 206 14.85 10.76 23.43
C VAL A 206 14.75 12.26 23.67
N GLN A 207 15.82 13.02 23.46
CA GLN A 207 15.80 14.48 23.56
C GLN A 207 15.23 15.19 22.32
N ASN A 208 15.23 14.54 21.14
CA ASN A 208 14.82 15.14 19.89
C ASN A 208 13.48 14.68 19.36
N ASP A 209 13.07 13.44 19.66
CA ASP A 209 11.76 12.92 19.30
C ASP A 209 10.93 12.86 20.58
N GLY A 210 9.93 13.74 20.71
CA GLY A 210 8.99 13.69 21.84
C GLY A 210 8.44 12.27 21.99
N ALA A 211 8.25 11.82 23.24
CA ALA A 211 7.77 10.49 23.58
C ALA A 211 6.60 10.08 22.68
N GLU A 212 6.73 8.95 21.96
CA GLU A 212 5.61 8.37 21.24
C GLU A 212 4.53 8.01 22.27
N GLU A 213 3.46 8.81 22.29
CA GLU A 213 2.31 8.53 23.12
C GLU A 213 1.67 7.22 22.65
N SER A 214 1.47 6.27 23.56
CA SER A 214 0.74 5.03 23.26
C SER A 214 -0.75 5.32 23.17
N TYR A 215 -1.34 5.14 21.99
CA TYR A 215 -2.77 5.37 21.76
C TYR A 215 -3.57 4.08 21.82
N THR A 216 -4.75 4.15 22.40
CA THR A 216 -5.69 3.03 22.45
C THR A 216 -6.69 3.09 21.28
N LEU A 217 -7.33 1.96 20.97
CA LEU A 217 -8.45 1.93 20.01
C LEU A 217 -9.58 2.89 20.40
N ARG A 218 -9.79 3.11 21.69
CA ARG A 218 -10.76 4.06 22.22
C ARG A 218 -10.42 5.50 21.82
N ASP A 219 -9.13 5.86 21.90
CA ASP A 219 -8.65 7.20 21.52
C ASP A 219 -8.83 7.44 20.00
N MET A 220 -8.62 6.40 19.18
CA MET A 220 -8.90 6.46 17.75
C MET A 220 -10.39 6.69 17.46
N VAL A 221 -11.28 5.96 18.12
CA VAL A 221 -12.73 6.09 17.94
C VAL A 221 -13.19 7.49 18.39
N GLU A 222 -12.67 8.00 19.49
CA GLU A 222 -13.00 9.34 19.98
C GLU A 222 -12.53 10.42 19.02
N CYS A 223 -11.31 10.30 18.48
CA CYS A 223 -10.77 11.18 17.45
C CYS A 223 -11.66 11.21 16.20
N LEU A 224 -12.06 10.05 15.69
CA LEU A 224 -12.94 9.94 14.54
C LEU A 224 -14.31 10.58 14.79
N ARG A 225 -14.93 10.32 15.95
CA ARG A 225 -16.26 10.88 16.28
C ARG A 225 -16.25 12.41 16.36
N LYS A 226 -15.14 13.00 16.81
CA LYS A 226 -14.99 14.47 16.95
C LYS A 226 -14.54 15.13 15.66
N ASN A 227 -14.02 14.38 14.67
CA ASN A 227 -13.46 14.91 13.44
C ASN A 227 -14.21 14.38 12.20
N LYS A 228 -15.26 15.10 11.80
CA LYS A 228 -16.12 14.69 10.67
C LYS A 228 -15.37 14.54 9.33
N TYR A 229 -14.34 15.36 9.08
CA TYR A 229 -13.59 15.31 7.82
C TYR A 229 -12.63 14.13 7.77
N LEU A 230 -12.04 13.76 8.91
CA LEU A 230 -11.25 12.56 9.04
C LEU A 230 -12.10 11.30 8.80
N LEU A 231 -13.32 11.28 9.39
CA LEU A 231 -14.28 10.19 9.16
C LEU A 231 -14.67 10.08 7.69
N LEU A 232 -15.02 11.19 7.03
CA LEU A 232 -15.38 11.22 5.61
C LEU A 232 -14.21 10.74 4.74
N PHE A 233 -12.99 11.20 5.04
CA PHE A 233 -11.80 10.86 4.29
C PHE A 233 -11.44 9.37 4.38
N PHE A 234 -11.66 8.73 5.53
CA PHE A 234 -11.44 7.29 5.68
C PHE A 234 -12.63 6.42 5.22
N ALA A 235 -13.86 6.93 5.32
CA ALA A 235 -15.03 6.22 4.82
C ALA A 235 -15.01 6.04 3.29
N ALA A 236 -14.51 7.02 2.55
CA ALA A 236 -14.46 6.97 1.09
C ALA A 236 -13.67 5.76 0.55
N PRO A 237 -12.40 5.52 0.94
CA PRO A 237 -11.65 4.33 0.50
C PRO A 237 -12.23 3.02 1.03
N LEU A 238 -12.83 2.98 2.24
CA LEU A 238 -13.49 1.79 2.76
C LEU A 238 -14.66 1.36 1.89
N ILE A 239 -15.54 2.30 1.54
CA ILE A 239 -16.70 2.03 0.69
C ILE A 239 -16.24 1.67 -0.73
N SER A 240 -15.23 2.36 -1.26
CA SER A 240 -14.62 2.00 -2.53
C SER A 240 -14.08 0.57 -2.51
N SER A 241 -13.43 0.15 -1.44
CA SER A 241 -12.87 -1.21 -1.28
C SER A 241 -13.94 -2.30 -1.24
N LEU A 242 -15.12 -2.01 -0.67
CA LEU A 242 -16.26 -2.91 -0.65
C LEU A 242 -16.89 -3.10 -2.04
N LEU A 243 -16.85 -2.08 -2.88
CA LEU A 243 -17.54 -2.07 -4.17
C LEU A 243 -16.62 -2.42 -5.34
N ASN A 244 -15.32 -2.11 -5.25
CA ASN A 244 -14.34 -2.41 -6.28
C ASN A 244 -13.90 -3.88 -6.24
N VAL A 245 -14.80 -4.78 -6.62
CA VAL A 245 -14.58 -6.22 -6.62
C VAL A 245 -13.42 -6.66 -7.52
N GLY A 246 -13.13 -5.90 -8.57
CA GLY A 246 -12.04 -6.16 -9.52
C GLY A 246 -10.65 -5.67 -9.08
N ALA A 247 -10.50 -5.14 -7.86
CA ALA A 247 -9.25 -4.50 -7.41
C ALA A 247 -7.99 -5.37 -7.58
N ASN A 248 -8.12 -6.69 -7.36
CA ASN A 248 -7.02 -7.64 -7.44
C ASN A 248 -7.13 -8.60 -8.66
N TRP A 249 -7.94 -8.27 -9.65
CA TRP A 249 -8.19 -9.15 -10.81
C TRP A 249 -7.29 -8.88 -12.01
N GLY A 250 -6.27 -8.04 -11.89
CA GLY A 250 -5.40 -7.68 -13.01
C GLY A 250 -4.85 -8.89 -13.77
N LEU A 251 -4.34 -9.91 -13.07
CA LEU A 251 -3.82 -11.12 -13.69
C LEU A 251 -4.94 -12.02 -14.26
N TYR A 252 -6.11 -12.09 -13.61
CA TYR A 252 -7.26 -12.83 -14.14
C TYR A 252 -7.80 -12.17 -15.42
N VAL A 253 -7.93 -10.85 -15.45
CA VAL A 253 -8.34 -10.11 -16.67
C VAL A 253 -7.32 -10.33 -17.79
N ALA A 254 -6.03 -10.27 -17.50
CA ALA A 254 -4.99 -10.57 -18.48
C ALA A 254 -5.13 -11.99 -19.05
N ARG A 255 -5.29 -12.99 -18.18
CA ARG A 255 -5.38 -14.41 -18.54
C ARG A 255 -6.62 -14.74 -19.35
N TYR A 256 -7.80 -14.24 -18.95
CA TYR A 256 -9.08 -14.68 -19.50
C TYR A 256 -9.72 -13.68 -20.49
N CYS A 257 -9.33 -12.39 -20.45
CA CYS A 257 -9.88 -11.39 -21.33
C CYS A 257 -8.87 -10.91 -22.40
N LEU A 258 -7.56 -10.89 -22.10
CA LEU A 258 -6.55 -10.28 -22.96
C LEU A 258 -5.61 -11.30 -23.63
N GLY A 259 -5.94 -12.59 -23.57
CA GLY A 259 -5.21 -13.63 -24.30
C GLY A 259 -3.97 -14.20 -23.60
N GLY A 260 -3.62 -13.75 -22.41
CA GLY A 260 -2.50 -14.30 -21.63
C GLY A 260 -1.98 -13.41 -20.53
N GLU A 261 -1.23 -13.99 -19.59
CA GLU A 261 -0.69 -13.28 -18.43
C GLU A 261 0.31 -12.18 -18.82
N GLU A 262 0.99 -12.34 -19.95
CA GLU A 262 1.94 -11.34 -20.47
C GLU A 262 1.28 -9.97 -20.68
N ALA A 263 -0.03 -9.95 -20.97
CA ALA A 263 -0.79 -8.71 -21.08
C ALA A 263 -0.75 -7.86 -19.78
N ALA A 264 -0.72 -8.49 -18.60
CA ALA A 264 -0.56 -7.76 -17.34
C ALA A 264 0.77 -7.00 -17.27
N SER A 265 1.82 -7.57 -17.84
CA SER A 265 3.14 -6.90 -17.92
C SER A 265 3.11 -5.69 -18.86
N TYR A 266 2.49 -5.82 -20.03
CA TYR A 266 2.37 -4.70 -20.95
C TYR A 266 1.56 -3.55 -20.37
N VAL A 267 0.47 -3.85 -19.64
CA VAL A 267 -0.31 -2.87 -18.91
C VAL A 267 0.53 -2.20 -17.83
N SER A 268 1.24 -2.97 -17.03
CA SER A 268 2.10 -2.45 -15.96
C SER A 268 3.18 -1.52 -16.53
N MET A 269 3.82 -1.90 -17.64
CA MET A 269 4.81 -1.05 -18.32
C MET A 269 4.20 0.27 -18.83
N ALA A 270 3.01 0.20 -19.43
CA ALA A 270 2.36 1.36 -20.04
C ALA A 270 1.89 2.38 -19.00
N VAL A 271 1.55 1.95 -17.78
CA VAL A 271 1.04 2.81 -16.69
C VAL A 271 2.15 3.60 -15.98
N ILE A 272 3.41 3.14 -16.00
CA ILE A 272 4.52 3.71 -15.22
C ILE A 272 4.75 5.19 -15.57
N ILE A 273 5.02 5.49 -16.84
CA ILE A 273 5.35 6.85 -17.28
C ILE A 273 4.18 7.81 -17.02
N PRO A 274 2.92 7.50 -17.35
CA PRO A 274 1.79 8.36 -17.00
C PRO A 274 1.61 8.57 -15.50
N THR A 275 1.90 7.56 -14.66
CA THR A 275 1.86 7.71 -13.20
C THR A 275 2.90 8.70 -12.71
N LEU A 276 4.13 8.66 -13.23
CA LEU A 276 5.16 9.63 -12.91
C LEU A 276 4.79 11.04 -13.38
N ILE A 277 4.22 11.17 -14.58
CA ILE A 277 3.68 12.45 -15.08
C ILE A 277 2.60 12.97 -14.14
N GLY A 278 1.65 12.12 -13.72
CA GLY A 278 0.61 12.48 -12.77
C GLY A 278 1.16 12.95 -11.42
N ALA A 279 2.20 12.29 -10.91
CA ALA A 279 2.86 12.68 -9.66
C ALA A 279 3.51 14.06 -9.76
N VAL A 280 4.19 14.36 -10.87
CA VAL A 280 4.75 15.70 -11.13
C VAL A 280 3.65 16.74 -11.30
N MET A 281 2.60 16.41 -12.07
CA MET A 281 1.43 17.28 -12.26
C MET A 281 0.75 17.62 -10.93
N ALA A 282 0.66 16.69 -9.98
CA ALA A 282 0.09 16.96 -8.66
C ALA A 282 0.80 18.13 -7.98
N VAL A 283 2.14 18.12 -7.97
CA VAL A 283 2.96 19.16 -7.33
C VAL A 283 2.77 20.51 -8.04
N GLU A 284 2.80 20.52 -9.38
CA GLU A 284 2.68 21.76 -10.16
C GLU A 284 1.25 22.36 -10.09
N LEU A 285 0.23 21.52 -10.12
CA LEU A 285 -1.16 21.97 -10.04
C LEU A 285 -1.50 22.53 -8.66
N CYS A 286 -0.97 21.93 -7.58
CA CYS A 286 -1.18 22.42 -6.20
C CYS A 286 -0.50 23.76 -5.92
N LYS A 287 0.42 24.23 -6.76
CA LYS A 287 0.94 25.62 -6.67
C LYS A 287 -0.11 26.67 -7.07
N LYS A 288 -1.09 26.31 -7.89
CA LYS A 288 -2.08 27.23 -8.48
C LYS A 288 -3.50 26.97 -7.99
N TYR A 289 -3.80 25.73 -7.64
CA TYR A 289 -5.13 25.28 -7.28
C TYR A 289 -5.11 24.59 -5.93
N ASP A 290 -6.24 24.68 -5.23
CA ASP A 290 -6.48 23.93 -3.99
C ASP A 290 -6.26 22.41 -4.21
N LYS A 291 -5.51 21.77 -3.30
CA LYS A 291 -5.15 20.35 -3.44
C LYS A 291 -6.36 19.42 -3.46
N PHE A 292 -7.44 19.78 -2.74
CA PHE A 292 -8.66 18.97 -2.76
C PHE A 292 -9.35 19.04 -4.13
N LYS A 293 -9.39 20.22 -4.77
CA LYS A 293 -9.93 20.37 -6.13
C LYS A 293 -9.12 19.52 -7.14
N VAL A 294 -7.80 19.58 -7.07
CA VAL A 294 -6.92 18.76 -7.94
C VAL A 294 -7.20 17.27 -7.73
N PHE A 295 -7.27 16.83 -6.49
CA PHE A 295 -7.56 15.44 -6.15
C PHE A 295 -8.95 15.02 -6.62
N TYR A 296 -9.98 15.81 -6.37
CA TYR A 296 -11.36 15.51 -6.74
C TYR A 296 -11.55 15.43 -8.27
N ILE A 297 -10.96 16.37 -9.02
CA ILE A 297 -10.99 16.36 -10.50
C ILE A 297 -10.25 15.14 -11.03
N SER A 298 -9.13 14.74 -10.44
CA SER A 298 -8.39 13.54 -10.85
C SER A 298 -9.24 12.27 -10.69
N TYR A 299 -10.04 12.19 -9.62
CA TYR A 299 -10.99 11.08 -9.42
C TYR A 299 -12.12 11.08 -10.45
N ILE A 300 -12.66 12.26 -10.83
CA ILE A 300 -13.64 12.36 -11.91
C ILE A 300 -13.03 11.86 -13.23
N PHE A 301 -11.80 12.27 -13.53
CA PHE A 301 -11.10 11.81 -14.72
C PHE A 301 -10.87 10.29 -14.72
N ALA A 302 -10.45 9.73 -13.59
CA ALA A 302 -10.32 8.28 -13.40
C ALA A 302 -11.66 7.54 -13.65
N LEU A 303 -12.76 8.08 -13.10
CA LEU A 303 -14.10 7.52 -13.30
C LEU A 303 -14.53 7.54 -14.76
N LEU A 304 -14.33 8.66 -15.46
CA LEU A 304 -14.64 8.77 -16.90
C LEU A 304 -13.83 7.77 -17.73
N LEU A 305 -12.54 7.62 -17.45
CA LEU A 305 -11.70 6.60 -18.09
C LEU A 305 -12.19 5.18 -17.78
N GLY A 306 -12.66 4.91 -16.57
CA GLY A 306 -13.27 3.64 -16.19
C GLY A 306 -14.53 3.34 -17.02
N ILE A 307 -15.40 4.33 -17.23
CA ILE A 307 -16.60 4.20 -18.05
C ILE A 307 -16.23 3.96 -19.53
N VAL A 308 -15.30 4.75 -20.07
CA VAL A 308 -14.81 4.57 -21.46
C VAL A 308 -14.21 3.18 -21.63
N ARG A 309 -13.42 2.69 -20.66
CA ARG A 309 -12.85 1.35 -20.67
C ARG A 309 -13.93 0.26 -20.69
N PHE A 310 -14.98 0.42 -19.89
CA PHE A 310 -16.10 -0.52 -19.87
C PHE A 310 -16.80 -0.61 -21.23
N ILE A 311 -17.08 0.55 -21.87
CA ILE A 311 -17.73 0.63 -23.19
C ILE A 311 -16.81 0.08 -24.29
N ALA A 312 -15.51 0.36 -24.22
CA ALA A 312 -14.53 -0.11 -25.21
C ALA A 312 -14.36 -1.63 -25.23
N GLY A 313 -14.70 -2.31 -24.11
CA GLY A 313 -14.52 -3.75 -23.98
C GLY A 313 -13.06 -4.18 -23.84
N TYR A 314 -12.82 -5.47 -23.99
CA TYR A 314 -11.50 -6.09 -23.84
C TYR A 314 -10.97 -6.73 -25.13
N GLU A 315 -11.75 -6.73 -26.20
CA GLU A 315 -11.37 -7.38 -27.48
C GLU A 315 -10.12 -6.76 -28.11
N ASN A 316 -9.96 -5.44 -27.96
CA ASN A 316 -8.79 -4.73 -28.48
C ASN A 316 -7.78 -4.44 -27.37
N MET A 317 -6.74 -5.26 -27.29
CA MET A 317 -5.67 -5.12 -26.30
C MET A 317 -4.99 -3.75 -26.35
N MET A 318 -4.80 -3.16 -27.55
CA MET A 318 -4.13 -1.86 -27.68
C MET A 318 -4.97 -0.75 -27.03
N VAL A 319 -6.28 -0.73 -27.28
CA VAL A 319 -7.20 0.22 -26.64
C VAL A 319 -7.21 0.05 -25.13
N TYR A 320 -7.21 -1.19 -24.65
CA TYR A 320 -7.14 -1.49 -23.22
C TYR A 320 -5.87 -0.94 -22.59
N VAL A 321 -4.70 -1.19 -23.20
CA VAL A 321 -3.40 -0.71 -22.71
C VAL A 321 -3.35 0.82 -22.70
N ILE A 322 -3.82 1.49 -23.75
CA ILE A 322 -3.85 2.96 -23.81
C ILE A 322 -4.75 3.55 -22.71
N LEU A 323 -5.95 3.01 -22.51
CA LEU A 323 -6.88 3.50 -21.49
C LEU A 323 -6.33 3.30 -20.08
N ASN A 324 -5.65 2.18 -19.82
CA ASN A 324 -4.98 1.97 -18.54
C ASN A 324 -3.77 2.91 -18.37
N ALA A 325 -2.99 3.14 -19.43
CA ALA A 325 -1.90 4.09 -19.40
C ALA A 325 -2.40 5.51 -19.03
N LEU A 326 -3.47 5.98 -19.66
CA LEU A 326 -4.09 7.26 -19.30
C LEU A 326 -4.58 7.29 -17.85
N GLY A 327 -5.07 6.15 -17.34
CA GLY A 327 -5.44 5.96 -15.93
C GLY A 327 -4.27 6.10 -14.95
N GLY A 328 -3.04 5.96 -15.41
CA GLY A 328 -1.83 6.23 -14.63
C GLY A 328 -1.74 7.68 -14.16
N ILE A 329 -2.21 8.66 -14.93
CA ILE A 329 -2.15 10.09 -14.56
C ILE A 329 -2.93 10.36 -13.27
N PRO A 330 -4.24 10.06 -13.17
CA PRO A 330 -4.97 10.26 -11.92
C PRO A 330 -4.44 9.40 -10.76
N LEU A 331 -3.92 8.20 -11.05
CA LEU A 331 -3.27 7.37 -10.06
C LEU A 331 -2.04 8.07 -9.46
N GLY A 332 -1.18 8.66 -10.28
CA GLY A 332 -0.01 9.41 -9.83
C GLY A 332 -0.38 10.63 -8.97
N ILE A 333 -1.44 11.36 -9.35
CA ILE A 333 -1.96 12.47 -8.54
C ILE A 333 -2.46 11.95 -7.18
N ALA A 334 -3.23 10.86 -7.16
CA ALA A 334 -3.77 10.28 -5.94
C ALA A 334 -2.67 9.80 -4.99
N VAL A 335 -1.63 9.12 -5.50
CA VAL A 335 -0.48 8.63 -4.71
C VAL A 335 0.22 9.76 -3.95
N ILE A 336 0.34 10.95 -4.56
CA ILE A 336 1.00 12.10 -3.93
C ILE A 336 0.06 12.79 -2.93
N LEU A 337 -1.21 13.00 -3.29
CA LEU A 337 -2.09 13.87 -2.52
C LEU A 337 -2.81 13.17 -1.37
N GLN A 338 -3.13 11.89 -1.48
CA GLN A 338 -3.93 11.19 -0.46
C GLN A 338 -3.35 11.28 0.95
N TYR A 339 -2.03 11.28 1.10
CA TYR A 339 -1.38 11.36 2.41
C TYR A 339 -1.32 12.79 2.98
N GLN A 340 -1.63 13.81 2.17
CA GLN A 340 -1.60 15.20 2.61
C GLN A 340 -2.90 15.66 3.28
N PHE A 341 -3.99 14.89 3.15
CA PHE A 341 -5.27 15.23 3.78
C PHE A 341 -5.33 14.87 5.26
N THR A 342 -4.55 13.91 5.73
CA THR A 342 -4.52 13.55 7.15
C THR A 342 -3.99 14.68 8.03
N PRO A 343 -2.87 15.38 7.67
CA PRO A 343 -2.47 16.60 8.37
C PRO A 343 -3.56 17.66 8.40
N ASP A 344 -4.30 17.89 7.30
CA ASP A 344 -5.38 18.88 7.27
C ASP A 344 -6.52 18.52 8.20
N CYS A 345 -6.91 17.26 8.21
CA CYS A 345 -7.90 16.76 9.15
C CYS A 345 -7.44 16.90 10.60
N TYR A 346 -6.13 16.73 10.87
CA TYR A 346 -5.56 16.96 12.19
C TYR A 346 -5.71 18.45 12.60
N GLU A 347 -5.32 19.39 11.73
CA GLU A 347 -5.45 20.83 12.03
C GLU A 347 -6.90 21.23 12.29
N TYR A 348 -7.84 20.73 11.48
CA TYR A 348 -9.27 20.92 11.75
C TYR A 348 -9.71 20.31 13.08
N GLY A 349 -9.27 19.09 13.39
CA GLY A 349 -9.61 18.41 14.63
C GLY A 349 -9.13 19.19 15.86
N GLN A 350 -7.90 19.68 15.85
CA GLN A 350 -7.33 20.51 16.92
C GLN A 350 -8.08 21.85 17.02
N TYR A 351 -8.34 22.53 15.91
CA TYR A 351 -9.09 23.78 15.88
C TYR A 351 -10.50 23.63 16.49
N LYS A 352 -11.20 22.52 16.19
CA LYS A 352 -12.56 22.28 16.65
C LYS A 352 -12.64 21.84 18.12
N THR A 353 -11.70 21.04 18.59
CA THR A 353 -11.75 20.40 19.91
C THR A 353 -10.75 20.92 20.92
N GLY A 354 -9.73 21.67 20.48
CA GLY A 354 -8.58 22.09 21.30
C GLY A 354 -7.61 20.95 21.65
N LEU A 355 -7.90 19.71 21.24
CA LEU A 355 -7.09 18.55 21.59
C LEU A 355 -5.99 18.27 20.55
N LYS A 356 -4.74 18.11 21.02
CA LYS A 356 -3.59 17.75 20.17
C LYS A 356 -3.54 16.24 19.97
N MET A 357 -4.33 15.70 19.03
CA MET A 357 -4.45 14.26 18.78
C MET A 357 -3.67 13.83 17.51
N ARG A 358 -2.46 14.35 17.32
CA ARG A 358 -1.66 14.12 16.10
C ARG A 358 -1.37 12.64 15.87
N GLY A 359 -0.79 11.96 16.86
CA GLY A 359 -0.42 10.56 16.74
C GLY A 359 -1.62 9.65 16.51
N VAL A 360 -2.75 9.89 17.22
CA VAL A 360 -4.01 9.14 17.01
C VAL A 360 -4.52 9.31 15.58
N THR A 361 -4.46 10.51 15.02
CA THR A 361 -4.93 10.79 13.64
C THR A 361 -4.12 9.99 12.61
N PHE A 362 -2.79 9.97 12.73
CA PHE A 362 -1.93 9.20 11.83
C PHE A 362 -2.02 7.68 12.04
N ALA A 363 -2.18 7.23 13.30
CA ALA A 363 -2.43 5.83 13.60
C ALA A 363 -3.76 5.35 12.98
N ALA A 364 -4.81 6.18 13.05
CA ALA A 364 -6.07 5.91 12.39
C ALA A 364 -5.90 5.79 10.86
N GLN A 365 -5.11 6.66 10.22
CA GLN A 365 -4.80 6.54 8.79
C GLN A 365 -4.21 5.18 8.44
N THR A 366 -3.20 4.75 9.17
CA THR A 366 -2.55 3.44 8.94
C THR A 366 -3.53 2.30 9.11
N PHE A 367 -4.33 2.33 10.18
CA PHE A 367 -5.37 1.33 10.45
C PHE A 367 -6.40 1.25 9.31
N PHE A 368 -6.96 2.38 8.87
CA PHE A 368 -7.97 2.39 7.80
C PHE A 368 -7.38 2.02 6.45
N THR A 369 -6.13 2.34 6.17
CA THR A 369 -5.44 1.91 4.95
C THR A 369 -5.28 0.37 4.91
N LYS A 370 -4.83 -0.23 6.01
CA LYS A 370 -4.72 -1.69 6.15
C LYS A 370 -6.09 -2.37 6.06
N LEU A 371 -7.09 -1.82 6.75
CA LEU A 371 -8.46 -2.34 6.74
C LEU A 371 -9.08 -2.29 5.32
N SER A 372 -8.92 -1.18 4.61
CA SER A 372 -9.39 -1.04 3.22
C SER A 372 -8.74 -2.07 2.29
N GLY A 373 -7.43 -2.29 2.43
CA GLY A 373 -6.71 -3.30 1.66
C GLY A 373 -7.17 -4.73 1.97
N ALA A 374 -7.46 -5.03 3.25
CA ALA A 374 -7.98 -6.33 3.67
C ALA A 374 -9.37 -6.61 3.08
N ILE A 375 -10.26 -5.61 3.17
CA ILE A 375 -11.62 -5.68 2.62
C ILE A 375 -11.55 -5.83 1.09
N ALA A 376 -10.75 -5.01 0.40
CA ALA A 376 -10.58 -5.10 -1.05
C ALA A 376 -10.15 -6.51 -1.48
N THR A 377 -9.19 -7.11 -0.79
CA THR A 377 -8.70 -8.46 -1.09
C THR A 377 -9.79 -9.51 -0.86
N ALA A 378 -10.43 -9.50 0.30
CA ALA A 378 -11.46 -10.49 0.64
C ALA A 378 -12.67 -10.41 -0.30
N VAL A 379 -13.18 -9.20 -0.56
CA VAL A 379 -14.31 -8.98 -1.48
C VAL A 379 -13.96 -9.36 -2.90
N SER A 380 -12.77 -8.97 -3.37
CA SER A 380 -12.28 -9.29 -4.70
C SER A 380 -12.21 -10.80 -4.94
N VAL A 381 -11.66 -11.55 -4.00
CA VAL A 381 -11.54 -13.00 -4.12
C VAL A 381 -12.90 -13.68 -3.97
N PHE A 382 -13.73 -13.26 -3.02
CA PHE A 382 -15.06 -13.81 -2.84
C PHE A 382 -15.97 -13.60 -4.07
N ALA A 383 -15.84 -12.45 -4.74
CA ALA A 383 -16.59 -12.14 -5.93
C ALA A 383 -16.27 -13.08 -7.12
N LEU A 384 -15.07 -13.69 -7.16
CA LEU A 384 -14.76 -14.75 -8.14
C LEU A 384 -15.72 -15.95 -8.00
N THR A 385 -16.07 -16.31 -6.77
CA THR A 385 -17.05 -17.39 -6.52
C THR A 385 -18.43 -17.03 -7.10
N ILE A 386 -18.86 -15.79 -6.94
CA ILE A 386 -20.15 -15.29 -7.44
C ILE A 386 -20.25 -15.36 -8.97
N ILE A 387 -19.16 -15.03 -9.67
CA ILE A 387 -19.14 -15.08 -11.15
C ILE A 387 -18.91 -16.49 -11.69
N GLY A 388 -18.74 -17.50 -10.84
CA GLY A 388 -18.58 -18.90 -11.20
C GLY A 388 -17.18 -19.27 -11.68
N PHE A 389 -16.15 -18.67 -11.08
CA PHE A 389 -14.76 -19.02 -11.34
C PHE A 389 -14.48 -20.48 -10.97
N ARG A 390 -13.79 -21.21 -11.84
CA ARG A 390 -13.33 -22.59 -11.60
C ARG A 390 -11.84 -22.56 -11.29
N GLU A 391 -11.48 -23.05 -10.13
CA GLU A 391 -10.12 -23.02 -9.60
C GLU A 391 -9.24 -24.07 -10.26
N GLY A 392 -7.95 -23.81 -10.32
CA GLY A 392 -6.92 -24.68 -10.87
C GLY A 392 -6.22 -24.08 -12.09
N GLU A 393 -4.92 -24.30 -12.19
CA GLU A 393 -4.13 -23.85 -13.33
C GLU A 393 -4.52 -24.61 -14.60
N GLY A 394 -4.78 -23.88 -15.70
CA GLY A 394 -5.17 -24.48 -16.98
C GLY A 394 -6.63 -24.97 -17.05
N VAL A 395 -7.44 -24.78 -16.01
CA VAL A 395 -8.85 -25.17 -16.03
C VAL A 395 -9.63 -24.28 -16.98
N VAL A 396 -10.40 -24.95 -17.88
CA VAL A 396 -11.27 -24.25 -18.83
C VAL A 396 -12.48 -23.65 -18.09
N GLN A 397 -12.61 -22.33 -18.18
CA GLN A 397 -13.74 -21.61 -17.59
C GLN A 397 -15.02 -21.84 -18.39
N ALA A 398 -16.17 -21.62 -17.74
CA ALA A 398 -17.47 -21.71 -18.41
C ALA A 398 -17.60 -20.65 -19.53
N ALA A 399 -18.40 -20.95 -20.55
CA ALA A 399 -18.70 -19.99 -21.61
C ALA A 399 -19.28 -18.69 -20.99
N GLY A 400 -18.81 -17.52 -21.50
CA GLY A 400 -19.21 -16.21 -20.98
C GLY A 400 -18.56 -15.81 -19.65
N PHE A 401 -17.60 -16.58 -19.13
CA PHE A 401 -16.89 -16.20 -17.89
C PHE A 401 -16.08 -14.91 -18.06
N ALA A 402 -15.41 -14.73 -19.21
CA ALA A 402 -14.62 -13.52 -19.49
C ALA A 402 -15.51 -12.26 -19.46
N ASP A 403 -16.71 -12.31 -20.02
CA ASP A 403 -17.68 -11.19 -20.02
C ASP A 403 -18.14 -10.84 -18.60
N LYS A 404 -18.40 -11.85 -17.77
CA LYS A 404 -18.74 -11.66 -16.36
C LYS A 404 -17.58 -11.04 -15.61
N LEU A 405 -16.36 -11.58 -15.77
CA LEU A 405 -15.15 -11.06 -15.13
C LEU A 405 -14.91 -9.59 -15.50
N TRP A 406 -15.03 -9.28 -16.79
CA TRP A 406 -14.89 -7.91 -17.29
C TRP A 406 -15.95 -6.98 -16.71
N THR A 407 -17.22 -7.37 -16.80
CA THR A 407 -18.35 -6.56 -16.35
C THR A 407 -18.26 -6.26 -14.87
N PHE A 408 -18.01 -7.27 -14.03
CA PHE A 408 -17.90 -7.09 -12.59
C PHE A 408 -16.66 -6.24 -12.21
N SER A 409 -15.52 -6.46 -12.90
CA SER A 409 -14.31 -5.66 -12.69
C SER A 409 -14.54 -4.18 -12.99
N CYS A 410 -15.17 -3.86 -14.10
CA CYS A 410 -15.41 -2.48 -14.51
C CYS A 410 -16.54 -1.82 -13.70
N LEU A 411 -17.69 -2.49 -13.55
CA LEU A 411 -18.81 -1.92 -12.81
C LEU A 411 -18.49 -1.71 -11.34
N GLY A 412 -17.77 -2.63 -10.71
CA GLY A 412 -17.32 -2.46 -9.34
C GLY A 412 -16.47 -1.21 -9.14
N SER A 413 -15.51 -0.98 -10.04
CA SER A 413 -14.66 0.22 -10.03
C SER A 413 -15.47 1.50 -10.27
N ILE A 414 -16.43 1.49 -11.21
CA ILE A 414 -17.28 2.63 -11.54
C ILE A 414 -18.18 2.98 -10.35
N ILE A 415 -18.89 2.00 -9.79
CA ILE A 415 -19.81 2.22 -8.67
C ILE A 415 -19.02 2.68 -7.43
N GLY A 416 -17.87 2.04 -7.13
CA GLY A 416 -16.98 2.45 -6.06
C GLY A 416 -16.48 3.89 -6.25
N GLY A 417 -16.11 4.26 -7.46
CA GLY A 417 -15.67 5.62 -7.82
C GLY A 417 -16.78 6.66 -7.64
N ILE A 418 -18.02 6.36 -8.06
CA ILE A 418 -19.18 7.23 -7.85
C ILE A 418 -19.45 7.43 -6.37
N CYS A 419 -19.50 6.36 -5.58
CA CYS A 419 -19.73 6.45 -4.14
C CYS A 419 -18.62 7.27 -3.44
N THR A 420 -17.35 7.05 -3.83
CA THR A 420 -16.22 7.84 -3.32
C THR A 420 -16.39 9.33 -3.63
N LEU A 421 -16.74 9.70 -4.86
CA LEU A 421 -16.96 11.10 -5.24
C LEU A 421 -18.13 11.73 -4.50
N LEU A 422 -19.23 11.00 -4.27
CA LEU A 422 -20.37 11.47 -3.49
C LEU A 422 -19.98 11.75 -2.03
N ILE A 423 -19.17 10.88 -1.41
CA ILE A 423 -18.67 11.09 -0.05
C ILE A 423 -17.71 12.27 -0.01
N LEU A 424 -16.75 12.32 -0.93
CA LEU A 424 -15.76 13.40 -1.00
C LEU A 424 -16.41 14.76 -1.29
N ARG A 425 -17.57 14.82 -1.93
CA ARG A 425 -18.34 16.07 -2.10
C ARG A 425 -18.72 16.74 -0.76
N LEU A 426 -18.80 15.94 0.30
CA LEU A 426 -19.07 16.46 1.66
C LEU A 426 -17.82 17.01 2.35
N TYR A 427 -16.64 16.76 1.79
CA TYR A 427 -15.36 17.27 2.29
C TYR A 427 -15.18 18.72 1.85
N LYS A 428 -15.17 19.65 2.82
CA LYS A 428 -15.15 21.10 2.54
C LYS A 428 -13.85 21.79 2.97
N LEU A 429 -12.89 21.06 3.55
CA LEU A 429 -11.60 21.65 3.90
C LEU A 429 -10.86 22.07 2.63
N ASN A 430 -10.34 23.28 2.64
CA ASN A 430 -9.49 23.84 1.60
C ASN A 430 -8.16 24.31 2.19
N ASP A 431 -7.16 24.49 1.36
CA ASP A 431 -5.80 24.82 1.80
C ASP A 431 -5.74 26.16 2.57
N HIS A 432 -6.53 27.15 2.16
CA HIS A 432 -6.56 28.47 2.81
C HIS A 432 -7.10 28.38 4.23
N ASP A 433 -8.25 27.73 4.41
CA ASP A 433 -8.90 27.63 5.73
C ASP A 433 -8.07 26.73 6.68
N VAL A 434 -7.45 25.66 6.17
CA VAL A 434 -6.54 24.81 6.97
C VAL A 434 -5.31 25.61 7.44
N GLN A 435 -4.73 26.47 6.61
CA GLN A 435 -3.63 27.34 7.03
C GLN A 435 -4.06 28.32 8.14
N LEU A 436 -5.27 28.87 8.07
CA LEU A 436 -5.81 29.73 9.13
C LEU A 436 -6.03 28.94 10.43
N MET A 437 -6.57 27.71 10.32
CA MET A 437 -6.71 26.82 11.48
C MET A 437 -5.35 26.51 12.12
N ALA A 438 -4.32 26.22 11.32
CA ALA A 438 -2.97 25.96 11.81
C ALA A 438 -2.38 27.17 12.53
N LYS A 439 -2.53 28.40 11.98
CA LYS A 439 -2.11 29.63 12.65
C LYS A 439 -2.84 29.86 13.98
N CYS A 440 -4.15 29.62 14.01
CA CYS A 440 -4.93 29.71 15.24
C CYS A 440 -4.49 28.65 16.27
N ASN A 441 -4.26 27.40 15.85
CA ASN A 441 -3.77 26.33 16.69
C ASN A 441 -2.38 26.61 17.30
N ASN A 442 -1.54 27.36 16.58
CA ASN A 442 -0.23 27.83 17.03
C ASN A 442 -0.29 29.08 17.90
N GLY A 443 -1.47 29.72 18.04
CA GLY A 443 -1.63 30.96 18.78
C GLY A 443 -1.14 32.22 18.06
N GLU A 444 -0.94 32.14 16.74
CA GLU A 444 -0.48 33.27 15.90
C GLU A 444 -1.61 34.27 15.62
N ILE A 445 -2.85 33.78 15.53
CA ILE A 445 -4.08 34.60 15.33
C ILE A 445 -5.16 34.13 16.29
N SER A 446 -6.11 35.03 16.59
CA SER A 446 -7.27 34.69 17.41
C SER A 446 -8.28 33.84 16.63
N ARG A 447 -9.16 33.13 17.34
CA ARG A 447 -10.20 32.32 16.69
C ARG A 447 -11.20 33.21 15.90
N GLU A 448 -11.53 34.34 16.42
CA GLU A 448 -12.44 35.31 15.77
C GLU A 448 -11.81 35.85 14.47
N GLU A 449 -10.53 36.15 14.51
CA GLU A 449 -9.76 36.56 13.32
C GLU A 449 -9.69 35.47 12.27
N ALA A 450 -9.42 34.23 12.67
CA ALA A 450 -9.41 33.06 11.76
C ALA A 450 -10.81 32.90 11.12
N GLU A 451 -11.89 32.88 11.90
CA GLU A 451 -13.27 32.70 11.40
C GLU A 451 -13.69 33.83 10.44
N SER A 452 -13.22 35.06 10.65
CA SER A 452 -13.53 36.20 9.77
C SER A 452 -12.89 36.10 8.38
N GLN A 453 -11.78 35.36 8.26
CA GLN A 453 -11.01 35.18 7.02
C GLN A 453 -11.30 33.84 6.31
N MET A 454 -11.95 32.87 6.98
CA MET A 454 -12.26 31.55 6.39
C MET A 454 -13.31 31.66 5.29
N ILE A 455 -13.12 30.84 4.24
CA ILE A 455 -14.05 30.75 3.10
C ILE A 455 -15.29 29.95 3.50
N ASN A 456 -15.14 28.90 4.30
CA ASN A 456 -16.23 28.03 4.74
C ASN A 456 -16.48 28.20 6.24
N GLN A 457 -17.73 27.98 6.66
CA GLN A 457 -18.07 27.85 8.08
C GLN A 457 -17.94 26.40 8.54
N TYR A 458 -17.29 26.17 9.68
CA TYR A 458 -16.93 24.83 10.19
C TYR A 458 -17.58 24.48 11.53
#